data_e027d6308161e75126cef7b9b38c8cf9
#
_entry.id   e027d6308161e75126cef7b9b38c8cf9
#
_cell.length_a   1.000
_cell.length_b   1.000
_cell.length_c   1.000
_cell.angle_alpha   90.00
_cell.angle_beta   90.00
_cell.angle_gamma   90.00
#
_symmetry.space_group_name_H-M   'P 1'
#
loop_
_entity.id
_entity.type
_entity.pdbx_description
1 polymer ?
#
loop_
_entity_poly.entity_id
_entity_poly.type
_entity_poly.pdbx_seq_one_letter_code
_entity_poly.pdbx_strand_id
1 'polypeptide(L)'
;MKVLKSLRVLLVSVSLFLPMLMTAKEPYGKRVGFNVSEVSAGAGFTDDGHHLKPVVSASYLFGRHFDENWFAGLSASCAYSSFYAGYIYAGERVYDDSFGIRLLMNGRYHFLANQLSPFVGVDLGSAYIPGYSKDMLPFAGAQLGVRWILKTHYVLGFHVEPAISTKGYNELLFKMTFEFN
;
A
#
# COMPACT_ATOMS: atom_id res chain seq x y z
N MET A 1 1.25 12.73 -24.83
CA MET A 1 2.65 12.34 -25.05
C MET A 1 3.43 12.00 -23.76
N LYS A 2 3.17 12.65 -22.61
CA LYS A 2 3.85 12.33 -21.31
C LYS A 2 3.48 10.95 -20.74
N VAL A 3 2.21 10.54 -20.84
CA VAL A 3 1.72 9.24 -20.31
C VAL A 3 2.39 8.05 -21.00
N LEU A 4 2.65 8.12 -22.32
CA LEU A 4 3.30 7.05 -23.08
C LEU A 4 4.78 6.84 -22.66
N LYS A 5 5.47 7.92 -22.24
CA LYS A 5 6.85 7.83 -21.75
C LYS A 5 6.89 7.15 -20.38
N SER A 6 5.95 7.48 -19.48
CA SER A 6 5.85 6.85 -18.16
C SER A 6 5.50 5.35 -18.25
N LEU A 7 4.62 4.97 -19.20
CA LEU A 7 4.28 3.57 -19.44
C LEU A 7 5.47 2.74 -19.96
N ARG A 8 6.30 3.34 -20.83
CA ARG A 8 7.53 2.70 -21.32
C ARG A 8 8.57 2.49 -20.23
N VAL A 9 8.75 3.46 -19.33
CA VAL A 9 9.66 3.33 -18.18
C VAL A 9 9.18 2.22 -17.26
N LEU A 10 7.88 2.13 -16.99
CA LEU A 10 7.29 1.07 -16.17
C LEU A 10 7.51 -0.32 -16.80
N LEU A 11 7.25 -0.46 -18.10
CA LEU A 11 7.45 -1.71 -18.84
C LEU A 11 8.92 -2.15 -18.87
N VAL A 12 9.86 -1.22 -19.05
CA VAL A 12 11.30 -1.51 -19.00
C VAL A 12 11.73 -1.92 -17.58
N SER A 13 11.20 -1.26 -16.55
CA SER A 13 11.47 -1.65 -15.16
C SER A 13 10.97 -3.05 -14.85
N VAL A 14 9.74 -3.38 -15.25
CA VAL A 14 9.18 -4.73 -15.07
C VAL A 14 9.99 -5.79 -15.83
N SER A 15 10.43 -5.52 -17.06
CA SER A 15 11.21 -6.47 -17.87
C SER A 15 12.62 -6.71 -17.33
N LEU A 16 13.22 -5.75 -16.60
CA LEU A 16 14.51 -5.91 -15.95
C LEU A 16 14.42 -6.77 -14.67
N PHE A 17 13.27 -6.80 -14.01
CA PHE A 17 13.04 -7.64 -12.83
C PHE A 17 12.64 -9.09 -13.17
N LEU A 18 12.05 -9.33 -14.36
CA LEU A 18 11.63 -10.67 -14.79
C LEU A 18 12.75 -11.73 -14.75
N PRO A 19 13.99 -11.48 -15.24
CA PRO A 19 15.05 -12.48 -15.19
C PRO A 19 15.53 -12.79 -13.78
N MET A 20 15.52 -11.83 -12.87
CA MET A 20 15.87 -12.06 -11.45
C MET A 20 14.86 -12.99 -10.75
N LEU A 21 13.61 -12.99 -11.19
CA LEU A 21 12.55 -13.83 -10.65
C LEU A 21 12.68 -15.30 -11.10
N MET A 22 13.31 -15.55 -12.25
CA MET A 22 13.45 -16.90 -12.81
C MET A 22 14.61 -17.70 -12.24
N THR A 23 15.54 -17.10 -11.50
CA THR A 23 16.71 -17.76 -10.93
C THR A 23 16.57 -18.24 -9.49
N ALA A 24 15.44 -18.00 -8.84
CA ALA A 24 15.19 -18.43 -7.47
C ALA A 24 14.92 -19.95 -7.41
N LYS A 25 15.91 -20.67 -6.91
CA LYS A 25 16.05 -22.12 -6.99
C LYS A 25 15.59 -22.82 -5.73
N GLU A 26 14.47 -22.74 -5.21
CA GLU A 26 13.86 -23.69 -4.23
C GLU A 26 12.51 -23.20 -3.71
N PRO A 27 11.48 -24.04 -3.62
CA PRO A 27 10.24 -23.67 -2.98
C PRO A 27 10.49 -23.52 -1.48
N TYR A 28 10.47 -22.31 -0.99
CA TYR A 28 10.38 -22.06 0.46
C TYR A 28 9.04 -22.61 0.95
N GLY A 29 9.12 -23.45 1.99
CA GLY A 29 8.07 -24.31 2.50
C GLY A 29 6.67 -23.68 2.51
N LYS A 30 5.70 -24.51 2.19
CA LYS A 30 4.28 -24.18 2.06
C LYS A 30 3.80 -23.34 3.25
N ARG A 31 3.44 -22.08 3.00
CA ARG A 31 2.85 -21.19 4.01
C ARG A 31 1.33 -21.30 4.08
N VAL A 32 0.78 -22.46 3.70
CA VAL A 32 -0.64 -22.72 3.66
C VAL A 32 -1.21 -22.83 5.07
N GLY A 33 -2.23 -22.07 5.37
CA GLY A 33 -2.96 -22.15 6.63
C GLY A 33 -2.34 -21.41 7.82
N PHE A 34 -1.22 -20.69 7.64
CA PHE A 34 -0.61 -19.90 8.71
C PHE A 34 -1.25 -18.52 8.87
N ASN A 35 -1.46 -18.13 10.11
CA ASN A 35 -1.78 -16.74 10.43
C ASN A 35 -0.49 -15.91 10.38
N VAL A 36 -0.63 -14.69 9.90
CA VAL A 36 0.47 -13.79 9.64
C VAL A 36 0.16 -12.44 10.25
N SER A 37 1.17 -11.85 10.86
CA SER A 37 1.18 -10.46 11.27
C SER A 37 2.15 -9.68 10.41
N GLU A 38 1.75 -8.51 9.93
CA GLU A 38 2.57 -7.63 9.12
C GLU A 38 2.55 -6.22 9.70
N VAL A 39 3.71 -5.63 9.88
CA VAL A 39 3.85 -4.19 10.13
C VAL A 39 4.38 -3.51 8.89
N SER A 40 3.90 -2.32 8.60
CA SER A 40 4.43 -1.55 7.48
C SER A 40 4.57 -0.07 7.83
N ALA A 41 5.54 0.56 7.15
CA ALA A 41 5.70 2.00 7.13
C ALA A 41 5.81 2.46 5.68
N GLY A 42 5.30 3.63 5.39
CA GLY A 42 5.31 4.18 4.06
C GLY A 42 5.34 5.70 4.03
N ALA A 43 5.75 6.21 2.89
CA ALA A 43 5.68 7.63 2.58
C ALA A 43 5.21 7.79 1.13
N GLY A 44 4.62 8.92 0.84
CA GLY A 44 4.09 9.20 -0.49
C GLY A 44 3.44 10.55 -0.58
N PHE A 45 2.38 10.60 -1.37
CA PHE A 45 1.67 11.84 -1.65
C PHE A 45 0.18 11.60 -1.61
N THR A 46 -0.54 12.60 -1.14
CA THR A 46 -1.99 12.67 -1.25
C THR A 46 -2.38 13.89 -2.08
N ASP A 47 -3.46 13.75 -2.84
CA ASP A 47 -4.08 14.82 -3.61
C ASP A 47 -5.49 15.05 -3.04
N ASP A 48 -5.74 16.26 -2.57
CA ASP A 48 -7.03 16.70 -2.05
C ASP A 48 -7.89 17.41 -3.12
N GLY A 49 -7.50 17.27 -4.40
CA GLY A 49 -8.11 17.96 -5.54
C GLY A 49 -7.59 19.37 -5.78
N HIS A 50 -6.68 19.87 -4.94
CA HIS A 50 -6.09 21.20 -5.04
C HIS A 50 -4.57 21.18 -5.06
N HIS A 51 -3.95 20.33 -4.24
CA HIS A 51 -2.51 20.27 -4.09
C HIS A 51 -2.02 18.87 -3.75
N LEU A 52 -0.85 18.54 -4.28
CA LEU A 52 -0.13 17.34 -3.91
C LEU A 52 0.61 17.57 -2.59
N LYS A 53 0.32 16.76 -1.58
CA LYS A 53 0.87 16.88 -0.23
C LYS A 53 1.64 15.63 0.17
N PRO A 54 2.74 15.77 0.92
CA PRO A 54 3.42 14.59 1.47
C PRO A 54 2.54 13.90 2.50
N VAL A 55 2.60 12.58 2.53
CA VAL A 55 1.94 11.74 3.51
C VAL A 55 2.90 10.67 4.01
N VAL A 56 2.85 10.39 5.30
CA VAL A 56 3.55 9.26 5.91
C VAL A 56 2.51 8.36 6.58
N SER A 57 2.76 7.06 6.56
CA SER A 57 1.81 6.10 7.11
C SER A 57 2.52 4.97 7.85
N ALA A 58 1.82 4.41 8.83
CA ALA A 58 2.18 3.15 9.46
C ALA A 58 0.93 2.27 9.52
N SER A 59 1.10 0.95 9.36
CA SER A 59 -0.02 0.02 9.44
C SER A 59 0.37 -1.30 10.07
N TYR A 60 -0.63 -1.94 10.65
CA TYR A 60 -0.59 -3.31 11.11
C TYR A 60 -1.66 -4.10 10.37
N LEU A 61 -1.27 -5.26 9.86
CA LEU A 61 -2.16 -6.19 9.18
C LEU A 61 -2.07 -7.55 9.85
N PHE A 62 -3.23 -8.15 10.10
CA PHE A 62 -3.37 -9.53 10.52
C PHE A 62 -4.16 -10.30 9.49
N GLY A 63 -3.64 -11.44 9.02
CA GLY A 63 -4.27 -12.21 7.98
C GLY A 63 -3.82 -13.67 7.92
N ARG A 64 -4.21 -14.33 6.84
CA ARG A 64 -3.93 -15.75 6.62
C ARG A 64 -3.63 -16.04 5.16
N HIS A 65 -2.65 -16.89 4.91
CA HIS A 65 -2.44 -17.53 3.63
C HIS A 65 -3.40 -18.73 3.50
N PHE A 66 -4.29 -18.70 2.51
CA PHE A 66 -5.21 -19.81 2.21
C PHE A 66 -4.51 -20.90 1.41
N ASP A 67 -3.64 -20.48 0.51
CA ASP A 67 -2.75 -21.35 -0.26
C ASP A 67 -1.40 -20.64 -0.49
N GLU A 68 -0.58 -21.15 -1.41
CA GLU A 68 0.73 -20.59 -1.73
C GLU A 68 0.65 -19.20 -2.39
N ASN A 69 -0.48 -18.88 -3.00
CA ASN A 69 -0.69 -17.69 -3.80
C ASN A 69 -1.64 -16.68 -3.14
N TRP A 70 -2.67 -17.17 -2.44
CA TRP A 70 -3.74 -16.30 -1.90
C TRP A 70 -3.54 -15.97 -0.43
N PHE A 71 -3.64 -14.68 -0.16
CA PHE A 71 -3.65 -14.12 1.18
C PHE A 71 -4.86 -13.21 1.36
N ALA A 72 -5.48 -13.22 2.54
CA ALA A 72 -6.41 -12.19 2.96
C ALA A 72 -6.23 -11.83 4.42
N GLY A 73 -6.54 -10.58 4.75
CA GLY A 73 -6.37 -10.06 6.11
C GLY A 73 -7.16 -8.78 6.37
N LEU A 74 -7.04 -8.32 7.61
CA LEU A 74 -7.58 -7.05 8.07
C LEU A 74 -6.40 -6.16 8.49
N SER A 75 -6.43 -4.90 8.07
CA SER A 75 -5.42 -3.93 8.45
C SER A 75 -6.02 -2.72 9.14
N ALA A 76 -5.27 -2.22 10.12
CA ALA A 76 -5.47 -0.91 10.69
C ALA A 76 -4.24 -0.06 10.37
N SER A 77 -4.46 1.16 9.89
CA SER A 77 -3.37 2.07 9.58
C SER A 77 -3.64 3.47 10.09
N CYS A 78 -2.56 4.19 10.34
CA CYS A 78 -2.57 5.61 10.57
C CYS A 78 -1.76 6.33 9.51
N ALA A 79 -2.21 7.51 9.14
CA ALA A 79 -1.53 8.35 8.18
C ALA A 79 -1.50 9.80 8.68
N TYR A 80 -0.41 10.48 8.44
CA TYR A 80 -0.24 11.89 8.72
C TYR A 80 -0.02 12.64 7.42
N SER A 81 -0.83 13.67 7.21
CA SER A 81 -0.72 14.53 6.04
C SER A 81 -1.22 15.94 6.39
N SER A 82 -0.95 16.89 5.52
CA SER A 82 -1.42 18.26 5.62
C SER A 82 -2.60 18.46 4.66
N PHE A 83 -3.72 18.98 5.15
CA PHE A 83 -4.95 19.20 4.38
C PHE A 83 -5.31 20.68 4.32
N TYR A 84 -6.03 21.08 3.26
CA TYR A 84 -6.57 22.41 3.15
C TYR A 84 -7.66 22.67 4.21
N ALA A 85 -7.46 23.65 5.05
CA ALA A 85 -8.36 23.97 6.18
C ALA A 85 -9.69 24.64 5.76
N GLY A 86 -9.86 24.93 4.48
CA GLY A 86 -11.09 25.49 3.95
C GLY A 86 -11.24 27.01 4.09
N TYR A 87 -10.21 27.72 4.59
CA TYR A 87 -10.22 29.17 4.70
C TYR A 87 -8.94 29.82 4.16
N ILE A 88 -9.03 31.10 3.82
CA ILE A 88 -7.92 31.90 3.33
C ILE A 88 -7.57 32.95 4.39
N TYR A 89 -6.30 32.98 4.80
CA TYR A 89 -5.78 34.00 5.70
C TYR A 89 -4.71 34.83 4.98
N ALA A 90 -4.86 36.16 5.01
CA ALA A 90 -3.94 37.09 4.34
C ALA A 90 -3.67 36.81 2.84
N GLY A 91 -4.66 36.22 2.14
CA GLY A 91 -4.53 35.84 0.72
C GLY A 91 -3.89 34.47 0.46
N GLU A 92 -3.46 33.77 1.51
CA GLU A 92 -2.89 32.43 1.41
C GLU A 92 -3.89 31.37 1.90
N ARG A 93 -3.87 30.19 1.25
CA ARG A 93 -4.64 29.04 1.71
C ARG A 93 -3.99 28.46 2.96
N VAL A 94 -4.82 28.28 3.99
CA VAL A 94 -4.34 27.67 5.24
C VAL A 94 -4.54 26.16 5.17
N TYR A 95 -3.50 25.45 5.55
CA TYR A 95 -3.47 23.99 5.60
C TYR A 95 -3.30 23.55 7.05
N ASP A 96 -4.15 22.64 7.48
CA ASP A 96 -4.01 21.99 8.77
C ASP A 96 -3.38 20.60 8.60
N ASP A 97 -2.51 20.26 9.53
CA ASP A 97 -1.99 18.92 9.64
C ASP A 97 -3.08 17.99 10.14
N SER A 98 -3.20 16.83 9.53
CA SER A 98 -4.21 15.86 9.88
C SER A 98 -3.66 14.47 10.07
N PHE A 99 -4.22 13.78 11.05
CA PHE A 99 -3.95 12.39 11.34
C PHE A 99 -5.18 11.54 10.97
N GLY A 100 -5.03 10.68 9.97
CA GLY A 100 -6.09 9.80 9.51
C GLY A 100 -5.94 8.38 10.06
N ILE A 101 -7.07 7.70 10.27
CA ILE A 101 -7.14 6.29 10.65
C ILE A 101 -7.89 5.54 9.56
N ARG A 102 -7.42 4.34 9.20
CA ARG A 102 -8.04 3.47 8.20
C ARG A 102 -8.23 2.07 8.76
N LEU A 103 -9.35 1.46 8.39
CA LEU A 103 -9.64 0.05 8.65
C LEU A 103 -9.98 -0.59 7.31
N LEU A 104 -9.14 -1.53 6.87
CA LEU A 104 -9.19 -2.07 5.51
C LEU A 104 -9.18 -3.59 5.55
N MET A 105 -9.95 -4.20 4.67
CA MET A 105 -9.80 -5.58 4.25
C MET A 105 -8.75 -5.63 3.15
N ASN A 106 -7.79 -6.53 3.26
CA ASN A 106 -6.71 -6.71 2.32
C ASN A 106 -6.81 -8.08 1.66
N GLY A 107 -6.65 -8.12 0.35
CA GLY A 107 -6.54 -9.35 -0.43
C GLY A 107 -5.32 -9.27 -1.34
N ARG A 108 -4.48 -10.32 -1.36
CA ARG A 108 -3.27 -10.38 -2.19
C ARG A 108 -3.18 -11.69 -2.96
N TYR A 109 -2.67 -11.58 -4.19
CA TYR A 109 -2.27 -12.72 -5.00
C TYR A 109 -0.77 -12.67 -5.26
N HIS A 110 -0.07 -13.71 -4.84
CA HIS A 110 1.37 -13.90 -5.02
C HIS A 110 1.61 -14.77 -6.25
N PHE A 111 2.35 -14.26 -7.22
CA PHE A 111 2.55 -14.97 -8.49
C PHE A 111 3.50 -16.17 -8.39
N LEU A 112 4.40 -16.15 -7.42
CA LEU A 112 5.43 -17.18 -7.26
C LEU A 112 5.52 -17.61 -5.80
N ALA A 113 5.63 -18.92 -5.57
CA ALA A 113 5.90 -19.50 -4.26
C ALA A 113 7.43 -19.56 -3.96
N ASN A 114 8.19 -18.60 -4.47
CA ASN A 114 9.65 -18.55 -4.38
C ASN A 114 10.12 -17.55 -3.32
N GLN A 115 11.44 -17.53 -3.08
CA GLN A 115 12.06 -16.58 -2.14
C GLN A 115 11.73 -15.12 -2.47
N LEU A 116 11.70 -14.77 -3.75
CA LEU A 116 11.24 -13.47 -4.22
C LEU A 116 9.93 -13.67 -4.97
N SER A 117 8.86 -13.09 -4.44
CA SER A 117 7.50 -13.25 -4.97
C SER A 117 6.89 -11.89 -5.28
N PRO A 118 6.65 -11.57 -6.55
CA PRO A 118 5.80 -10.45 -6.91
C PRO A 118 4.37 -10.72 -6.46
N PHE A 119 3.66 -9.64 -6.14
CA PHE A 119 2.25 -9.74 -5.80
C PHE A 119 1.46 -8.54 -6.30
N VAL A 120 0.17 -8.76 -6.46
CA VAL A 120 -0.84 -7.72 -6.61
C VAL A 120 -1.84 -7.86 -5.47
N GLY A 121 -2.44 -6.75 -5.06
CA GLY A 121 -3.42 -6.77 -3.99
C GLY A 121 -4.44 -5.66 -4.13
N VAL A 122 -5.47 -5.77 -3.31
CA VAL A 122 -6.53 -4.77 -3.16
C VAL A 122 -6.79 -4.52 -1.68
N ASP A 123 -7.09 -3.27 -1.36
CA ASP A 123 -7.53 -2.81 -0.06
C ASP A 123 -8.93 -2.20 -0.19
N LEU A 124 -9.86 -2.63 0.64
CA LEU A 124 -11.22 -2.09 0.67
C LEU A 124 -11.64 -1.82 2.10
N GLY A 125 -12.22 -0.67 2.37
CA GLY A 125 -12.67 -0.35 3.71
C GLY A 125 -13.07 1.09 3.90
N SER A 126 -12.68 1.67 5.03
CA SER A 126 -13.06 3.01 5.39
C SER A 126 -11.88 3.77 6.02
N ALA A 127 -11.85 5.07 5.79
CA ALA A 127 -10.90 6.00 6.37
C ALA A 127 -11.62 7.12 7.11
N TYR A 128 -11.14 7.47 8.28
CA TYR A 128 -11.52 8.69 9.00
C TYR A 128 -10.34 9.66 8.95
N ILE A 129 -10.54 10.81 8.31
CA ILE A 129 -9.49 11.81 8.07
C ILE A 129 -10.02 13.16 8.58
N PRO A 130 -9.76 13.50 9.86
CA PRO A 130 -10.11 14.81 10.44
C PRO A 130 -9.51 15.95 9.61
N GLY A 131 -10.24 17.04 9.48
CA GLY A 131 -9.86 18.17 8.61
C GLY A 131 -10.32 18.01 7.16
N TYR A 132 -10.42 16.77 6.65
CA TYR A 132 -10.96 16.51 5.32
C TYR A 132 -12.46 16.14 5.34
N SER A 133 -12.88 15.27 6.24
CA SER A 133 -14.28 14.87 6.40
C SER A 133 -14.64 14.60 7.86
N LYS A 134 -15.89 14.95 8.23
CA LYS A 134 -16.47 14.58 9.54
C LYS A 134 -16.92 13.11 9.59
N ASP A 135 -17.11 12.50 8.43
CA ASP A 135 -17.63 11.13 8.29
C ASP A 135 -16.53 10.17 7.88
N MET A 136 -16.76 8.88 8.15
CA MET A 136 -15.97 7.81 7.59
C MET A 136 -16.13 7.78 6.07
N LEU A 137 -15.03 7.74 5.35
CA LEU A 137 -14.99 7.73 3.89
C LEU A 137 -14.76 6.30 3.40
N PRO A 138 -15.55 5.79 2.45
CA PRO A 138 -15.19 4.61 1.70
C PRO A 138 -13.82 4.78 1.06
N PHE A 139 -12.99 3.76 1.17
CA PHE A 139 -11.61 3.79 0.74
C PHE A 139 -11.29 2.51 -0.04
N ALA A 140 -10.67 2.66 -1.20
CA ALA A 140 -10.22 1.56 -2.03
C ALA A 140 -8.79 1.81 -2.51
N GLY A 141 -7.95 0.81 -2.38
CA GLY A 141 -6.56 0.83 -2.83
C GLY A 141 -6.22 -0.40 -3.65
N ALA A 142 -5.18 -0.27 -4.46
CA ALA A 142 -4.53 -1.38 -5.13
C ALA A 142 -3.09 -1.49 -4.65
N GLN A 143 -2.53 -2.68 -4.66
CA GLN A 143 -1.14 -2.93 -4.26
C GLN A 143 -0.40 -3.59 -5.42
N LEU A 144 0.81 -3.14 -5.67
CA LEU A 144 1.75 -3.79 -6.59
C LEU A 144 3.12 -3.84 -5.94
N GLY A 145 3.65 -5.02 -5.71
CA GLY A 145 4.88 -5.13 -4.97
C GLY A 145 5.64 -6.44 -5.15
N VAL A 146 6.68 -6.54 -4.36
CA VAL A 146 7.50 -7.75 -4.23
C VAL A 146 7.65 -8.10 -2.77
N ARG A 147 7.67 -9.39 -2.50
CA ARG A 147 7.89 -9.99 -1.19
C ARG A 147 9.15 -10.82 -1.23
N TRP A 148 10.04 -10.61 -0.28
CA TRP A 148 11.27 -11.39 -0.13
C TRP A 148 11.22 -12.20 1.16
N ILE A 149 11.15 -13.52 1.04
CA ILE A 149 11.14 -14.45 2.16
C ILE A 149 12.58 -14.60 2.67
N LEU A 150 12.87 -14.03 3.84
CA LEU A 150 14.20 -14.08 4.47
C LEU A 150 14.43 -15.41 5.18
N LYS A 151 13.42 -15.89 5.90
CA LYS A 151 13.37 -17.16 6.62
C LYS A 151 11.93 -17.64 6.70
N THR A 152 11.70 -18.85 7.19
CA THR A 152 10.36 -19.45 7.30
C THR A 152 9.33 -18.56 7.99
N HIS A 153 9.78 -17.70 8.94
CA HIS A 153 8.90 -16.85 9.74
C HIS A 153 8.99 -15.36 9.43
N TYR A 154 9.89 -14.94 8.53
CA TYR A 154 10.14 -13.53 8.27
C TYR A 154 10.14 -13.22 6.78
N VAL A 155 9.40 -12.19 6.43
CA VAL A 155 9.34 -11.68 5.06
C VAL A 155 9.50 -10.18 5.05
N LEU A 156 10.29 -9.69 4.13
CA LEU A 156 10.39 -8.27 3.82
C LEU A 156 9.61 -8.00 2.52
N GLY A 157 8.81 -6.96 2.50
CA GLY A 157 8.06 -6.57 1.32
C GLY A 157 8.27 -5.10 0.97
N PHE A 158 8.09 -4.80 -0.31
CA PHE A 158 8.03 -3.45 -0.85
C PHE A 158 6.88 -3.37 -1.83
N HIS A 159 6.03 -2.36 -1.69
CA HIS A 159 4.94 -2.15 -2.62
C HIS A 159 4.57 -0.67 -2.80
N VAL A 160 3.93 -0.41 -3.93
CA VAL A 160 3.28 0.85 -4.24
C VAL A 160 1.78 0.64 -4.06
N GLU A 161 1.14 1.58 -3.41
CA GLU A 161 -0.29 1.56 -3.10
C GLU A 161 -0.96 2.85 -3.54
N PRO A 162 -1.48 2.91 -4.79
CA PRO A 162 -2.44 3.92 -5.17
C PRO A 162 -3.78 3.66 -4.49
N ALA A 163 -4.40 4.69 -3.96
CA ALA A 163 -5.69 4.59 -3.30
C ALA A 163 -6.57 5.80 -3.60
N ILE A 164 -7.87 5.58 -3.54
CA ILE A 164 -8.91 6.57 -3.81
C ILE A 164 -9.98 6.53 -2.74
N SER A 165 -10.64 7.66 -2.54
CA SER A 165 -11.82 7.78 -1.70
C SER A 165 -12.92 8.58 -2.40
N THR A 166 -14.14 8.43 -1.92
CA THR A 166 -15.36 8.98 -2.57
C THR A 166 -15.45 10.50 -2.64
N LYS A 167 -14.68 11.25 -1.86
CA LYS A 167 -14.69 12.71 -1.87
C LYS A 167 -13.51 13.32 -2.64
N GLY A 168 -12.88 12.54 -3.55
CA GLY A 168 -11.77 13.03 -4.36
C GLY A 168 -10.41 13.03 -3.63
N TYR A 169 -10.33 12.39 -2.47
CA TYR A 169 -9.07 12.13 -1.81
C TYR A 169 -8.36 10.96 -2.52
N ASN A 170 -7.21 11.25 -3.09
CA ASN A 170 -6.36 10.28 -3.77
C ASN A 170 -5.02 10.19 -3.06
N GLU A 171 -4.43 9.02 -3.05
CA GLU A 171 -3.17 8.77 -2.36
C GLU A 171 -2.29 7.83 -3.18
N LEU A 172 -0.99 8.06 -3.12
CA LEU A 172 0.04 7.17 -3.64
C LEU A 172 1.09 6.96 -2.56
N LEU A 173 1.16 5.76 -2.01
CA LEU A 173 2.12 5.36 -0.99
C LEU A 173 3.16 4.40 -1.56
N PHE A 174 4.39 4.56 -1.08
CA PHE A 174 5.49 3.61 -1.21
C PHE A 174 5.72 3.01 0.16
N LYS A 175 5.47 1.71 0.32
CA LYS A 175 5.51 1.04 1.62
C LYS A 175 6.59 -0.03 1.67
N MET A 176 7.23 -0.11 2.82
CA MET A 176 8.05 -1.24 3.24
C MET A 176 7.28 -2.01 4.30
N THR A 177 7.26 -3.34 4.18
CA THR A 177 6.52 -4.22 5.07
C THR A 177 7.44 -5.26 5.68
N PHE A 178 7.14 -5.65 6.89
CA PHE A 178 7.79 -6.74 7.58
C PHE A 178 6.71 -7.70 8.12
N GLU A 179 6.70 -8.92 7.57
CA GLU A 179 5.75 -9.97 7.91
C GLU A 179 6.43 -10.97 8.84
N PHE A 180 5.69 -11.44 9.85
CA PHE A 180 6.12 -12.46 10.79
C PHE A 180 4.94 -13.35 11.22
N ASN A 181 5.23 -14.58 11.66
CA ASN A 181 4.27 -15.58 12.13
C ASN A 181 4.87 -16.42 13.28
#